data_6de613707d56b047643b155991519dc5
#
_entry.id   6de613707d56b047643b155991519dc5
#
_cell.length_a   1.000
_cell.length_b   1.000
_cell.length_c   1.000
_cell.angle_alpha   90.00
_cell.angle_beta   90.00
_cell.angle_gamma   90.00
#
_symmetry.space_group_name_H-M   'P 1'
#
loop_
_entity.id
_entity.type
_entity.pdbx_description
1 polymer ?
#
loop_
_entity_poly.entity_id
_entity_poly.type
_entity_poly.pdbx_seq_one_letter_code
_entity_poly.pdbx_strand_id
1 'polypeptide(L)'
;MPITSLSDYDAPDRILFPKRSNGALVNEQAALDALVDLLDLEVIEVNIFRGISPDENRQRVFGGQVAGQALVAAARTVDHGNIHSLHAYFLRPGDPLVPILYEVDRIRDGKSFTTRRVVAIQHGKAIFNMQASFHHDEPGLEHQLDIPIVPSPLTLPDFRTRMTPYKDQIGAWYDQPRPIDTRYIGRMPVERVGSQEPFQRVWLKAAGTLPDDPVLHACILTYASDMTLLDTTMLPHGMTFWDGRVQMASLDHAMWFHRPFRADGWLLYDQHTPSTSNSRGLAYGSIYTQDGRLVVSVVQEGLIRVTA
;
A
#
# COMPACT_ATOMS: atom_id res chain seq x y z
N MET A 1 34.38 -3.56 -23.91
CA MET A 1 35.10 -3.63 -22.63
C MET A 1 34.25 -4.43 -21.67
N PRO A 2 34.73 -5.44 -20.97
CA PRO A 2 33.93 -6.20 -20.01
C PRO A 2 33.67 -5.34 -18.80
N ILE A 3 32.39 -5.34 -18.34
CA ILE A 3 31.92 -4.66 -17.12
C ILE A 3 32.64 -5.35 -15.94
N THR A 4 33.50 -4.60 -15.28
CA THR A 4 34.14 -4.98 -14.03
C THR A 4 33.07 -5.13 -12.94
N SER A 5 33.31 -6.05 -12.01
CA SER A 5 32.42 -6.61 -10.98
C SER A 5 31.41 -5.65 -10.33
N LEU A 6 30.23 -6.18 -10.03
CA LEU A 6 29.13 -5.54 -9.24
C LEU A 6 29.52 -5.08 -7.81
N SER A 7 30.79 -5.23 -7.42
CA SER A 7 31.33 -4.87 -6.11
C SER A 7 31.59 -3.38 -5.90
N ASP A 8 31.54 -2.56 -6.96
CA ASP A 8 31.93 -1.16 -6.92
C ASP A 8 30.71 -0.19 -6.97
N TYR A 9 29.51 -0.74 -6.78
CA TYR A 9 28.32 0.10 -6.57
C TYR A 9 28.26 0.53 -5.11
N ASP A 10 28.63 1.79 -4.82
CA ASP A 10 28.24 2.44 -3.58
C ASP A 10 26.70 2.44 -3.52
N ALA A 11 26.16 1.57 -2.67
CA ALA A 11 24.74 1.57 -2.42
C ALA A 11 24.36 2.93 -1.81
N PRO A 12 23.40 3.68 -2.39
CA PRO A 12 22.97 4.92 -1.80
C PRO A 12 22.54 4.66 -0.35
N ASP A 13 22.77 5.64 0.53
CA ASP A 13 22.42 5.57 1.94
C ASP A 13 20.99 5.03 2.09
N ARG A 14 20.84 3.90 2.79
CA ARG A 14 19.54 3.25 2.98
C ARG A 14 18.63 4.18 3.79
N ILE A 15 17.40 4.37 3.33
CA ILE A 15 16.38 5.06 4.12
C ILE A 15 16.12 4.23 5.37
N LEU A 16 16.49 4.78 6.52
CA LEU A 16 16.20 4.18 7.83
C LEU A 16 14.91 4.81 8.36
N PHE A 17 13.87 4.01 8.53
CA PHE A 17 12.77 4.48 9.37
C PHE A 17 13.31 4.82 10.76
N PRO A 18 12.94 5.96 11.34
CA PRO A 18 13.50 6.42 12.60
C PRO A 18 13.31 5.36 13.68
N LYS A 19 14.43 4.78 14.16
CA LYS A 19 14.42 3.83 15.30
C LYS A 19 14.23 4.63 16.58
N ARG A 20 13.47 4.11 17.53
CA ARG A 20 13.35 4.69 18.85
C ARG A 20 14.72 4.80 19.52
N SER A 21 15.13 6.00 19.89
CA SER A 21 16.06 6.21 20.97
C SER A 21 15.30 6.01 22.29
N ASN A 22 15.93 5.32 23.26
CA ASN A 22 15.38 4.97 24.58
C ASN A 22 14.41 6.04 25.13
N GLY A 23 13.10 5.71 25.19
CA GLY A 23 12.08 6.51 25.87
C GLY A 23 11.49 7.72 25.15
N ALA A 24 11.96 8.10 23.96
CA ALA A 24 11.36 9.20 23.19
C ALA A 24 10.05 8.75 22.54
N LEU A 25 9.03 9.64 22.55
CA LEU A 25 7.82 9.48 21.73
C LEU A 25 8.22 9.34 20.27
N VAL A 26 7.63 8.35 19.58
CA VAL A 26 7.82 8.23 18.13
C VAL A 26 7.28 9.49 17.49
N ASN A 27 8.10 10.19 16.73
CA ASN A 27 7.63 11.29 15.89
C ASN A 27 6.91 10.67 14.67
N GLU A 28 5.59 10.68 14.70
CA GLU A 28 4.74 10.16 13.62
C GLU A 28 5.00 10.89 12.31
N GLN A 29 5.25 12.21 12.35
CA GLN A 29 5.64 12.98 11.17
C GLN A 29 6.94 12.44 10.56
N ALA A 30 7.97 12.15 11.36
CA ALA A 30 9.21 11.60 10.85
C ALA A 30 9.05 10.22 10.19
N ALA A 31 8.11 9.39 10.67
CA ALA A 31 7.78 8.14 10.03
C ALA A 31 7.08 8.36 8.68
N LEU A 32 6.22 9.37 8.60
CA LEU A 32 5.57 9.77 7.35
C LEU A 32 6.57 10.36 6.36
N ASP A 33 7.46 11.23 6.82
CA ASP A 33 8.52 11.82 5.99
C ASP A 33 9.41 10.71 5.40
N ALA A 34 9.77 9.69 6.19
CA ALA A 34 10.52 8.54 5.70
C ALA A 34 9.73 7.71 4.66
N LEU A 35 8.39 7.64 4.75
CA LEU A 35 7.59 7.02 3.69
C LEU A 35 7.57 7.89 2.43
N VAL A 36 7.49 9.20 2.55
CA VAL A 36 7.55 10.13 1.41
C VAL A 36 8.91 9.98 0.71
N ASP A 37 10.01 9.97 1.47
CA ASP A 37 11.36 9.75 0.94
C ASP A 37 11.50 8.36 0.26
N LEU A 38 10.86 7.33 0.83
CA LEU A 38 10.84 5.98 0.25
C LEU A 38 10.13 5.95 -1.11
N LEU A 39 9.11 6.78 -1.29
CA LEU A 39 8.37 6.91 -2.54
C LEU A 39 9.05 7.85 -3.54
N ASP A 40 9.99 8.68 -3.09
CA ASP A 40 10.76 9.56 -3.97
C ASP A 40 11.83 8.75 -4.71
N LEU A 41 11.62 8.55 -6.01
CA LEU A 41 12.48 7.73 -6.85
C LEU A 41 13.62 8.56 -7.44
N GLU A 42 14.80 7.97 -7.49
CA GLU A 42 15.92 8.49 -8.26
C GLU A 42 15.65 8.36 -9.77
N VAL A 43 15.90 9.43 -10.51
CA VAL A 43 15.84 9.41 -11.99
C VAL A 43 17.16 8.88 -12.51
N ILE A 44 17.16 7.75 -13.19
CA ILE A 44 18.35 7.14 -13.80
C ILE A 44 18.49 7.57 -15.26
N GLU A 45 17.39 7.51 -16.02
CA GLU A 45 17.32 7.88 -17.43
C GLU A 45 15.86 8.21 -17.77
N VAL A 46 15.60 8.71 -18.98
CA VAL A 46 14.26 8.91 -19.48
C VAL A 46 13.43 7.65 -19.30
N ASN A 47 12.32 7.76 -18.56
CA ASN A 47 11.41 6.65 -18.22
C ASN A 47 12.02 5.51 -17.38
N ILE A 48 13.21 5.70 -16.79
CA ILE A 48 13.85 4.71 -15.91
C ILE A 48 14.12 5.35 -14.55
N PHE A 49 13.57 4.74 -13.51
CA PHE A 49 13.69 5.21 -12.14
C PHE A 49 14.24 4.11 -11.24
N ARG A 50 14.86 4.49 -10.12
CA ARG A 50 15.35 3.57 -9.11
C ARG A 50 14.72 3.87 -7.77
N GLY A 51 14.12 2.85 -7.15
CA GLY A 51 13.64 2.87 -5.78
C GLY A 51 14.48 1.96 -4.88
N ILE A 52 14.50 2.26 -3.60
CA ILE A 52 15.14 1.46 -2.57
C ILE A 52 14.09 0.94 -1.60
N SER A 53 14.44 -0.08 -0.81
CA SER A 53 13.59 -0.60 0.27
C SER A 53 14.15 -0.18 1.63
N PRO A 54 13.30 -0.01 2.66
CA PRO A 54 13.77 0.30 4.01
C PRO A 54 14.51 -0.89 4.61
N ASP A 55 15.44 -0.61 5.52
CA ASP A 55 16.16 -1.64 6.29
C ASP A 55 15.32 -2.12 7.48
N GLU A 56 14.30 -2.95 7.20
CA GLU A 56 13.34 -3.45 8.21
C GLU A 56 13.49 -4.95 8.53
N ASN A 57 14.55 -5.58 8.07
CA ASN A 57 14.78 -7.03 8.24
C ASN A 57 13.61 -7.89 7.73
N ARG A 58 12.98 -7.47 6.62
CA ARG A 58 11.90 -8.22 5.96
C ARG A 58 12.48 -9.27 5.03
N GLN A 59 11.79 -10.39 4.91
CA GLN A 59 12.16 -11.46 3.95
C GLN A 59 11.88 -11.08 2.49
N ARG A 60 10.96 -10.14 2.26
CA ARG A 60 10.55 -9.66 0.93
C ARG A 60 10.04 -8.22 1.00
N VAL A 61 10.15 -7.52 -0.12
CA VAL A 61 9.61 -6.16 -0.26
C VAL A 61 8.10 -6.17 -0.07
N PHE A 62 7.56 -5.14 0.59
CA PHE A 62 6.13 -4.95 0.77
C PHE A 62 5.48 -4.58 -0.57
N GLY A 63 4.34 -5.24 -0.91
CA GLY A 63 3.65 -5.02 -2.19
C GLY A 63 3.16 -3.58 -2.37
N GLY A 64 2.59 -2.99 -1.33
CA GLY A 64 2.15 -1.59 -1.34
C GLY A 64 3.27 -0.59 -1.61
N GLN A 65 4.52 -0.88 -1.15
CA GLN A 65 5.70 -0.09 -1.50
C GLN A 65 5.96 -0.14 -3.01
N VAL A 66 6.02 -1.34 -3.58
CA VAL A 66 6.29 -1.51 -5.01
C VAL A 66 5.20 -0.84 -5.87
N ALA A 67 3.92 -0.99 -5.48
CA ALA A 67 2.80 -0.35 -6.18
C ALA A 67 2.85 1.19 -6.07
N GLY A 68 3.13 1.72 -4.87
CA GLY A 68 3.27 3.17 -4.65
C GLY A 68 4.43 3.76 -5.46
N GLN A 69 5.61 3.14 -5.41
CA GLN A 69 6.79 3.53 -6.20
C GLN A 69 6.53 3.44 -7.71
N ALA A 70 5.86 2.38 -8.17
CA ALA A 70 5.48 2.25 -9.58
C ALA A 70 4.51 3.36 -10.03
N LEU A 71 3.58 3.76 -9.16
CA LEU A 71 2.67 4.87 -9.46
C LEU A 71 3.40 6.21 -9.51
N VAL A 72 4.38 6.45 -8.63
CA VAL A 72 5.27 7.63 -8.71
C VAL A 72 6.01 7.65 -10.04
N ALA A 73 6.62 6.51 -10.46
CA ALA A 73 7.33 6.40 -11.73
C ALA A 73 6.40 6.73 -12.91
N ALA A 74 5.17 6.18 -12.92
CA ALA A 74 4.18 6.47 -13.96
C ALA A 74 3.83 7.96 -14.00
N ALA A 75 3.48 8.55 -12.85
CA ALA A 75 3.04 9.93 -12.72
C ALA A 75 4.12 10.93 -13.17
N ARG A 76 5.39 10.67 -12.90
CA ARG A 76 6.52 11.52 -13.32
C ARG A 76 6.73 11.59 -14.84
N THR A 77 6.03 10.75 -15.59
CA THR A 77 6.07 10.76 -17.05
C THR A 77 4.80 11.34 -17.69
N VAL A 78 3.90 11.89 -16.86
CA VAL A 78 2.62 12.46 -17.29
C VAL A 78 2.64 13.96 -17.02
N ASP A 79 2.39 14.75 -18.06
CA ASP A 79 2.44 16.21 -17.93
C ASP A 79 1.17 16.78 -17.29
N HIS A 80 0.00 16.14 -17.53
CA HIS A 80 -1.30 16.63 -17.08
C HIS A 80 -2.28 15.48 -16.81
N GLY A 81 -3.21 15.73 -15.87
CA GLY A 81 -4.27 14.81 -15.49
C GLY A 81 -3.98 14.07 -14.17
N ASN A 82 -5.05 13.65 -13.52
CA ASN A 82 -5.02 12.91 -12.24
C ASN A 82 -5.12 11.42 -12.53
N ILE A 83 -4.48 10.61 -11.67
CA ILE A 83 -4.67 9.16 -11.72
C ILE A 83 -6.17 8.84 -11.50
N HIS A 84 -6.75 8.01 -12.37
CA HIS A 84 -8.11 7.52 -12.16
C HIS A 84 -8.18 6.00 -12.02
N SER A 85 -7.16 5.24 -12.48
CA SER A 85 -7.10 3.80 -12.24
C SER A 85 -5.69 3.24 -12.37
N LEU A 86 -5.44 2.16 -11.63
CA LEU A 86 -4.27 1.30 -11.81
C LEU A 86 -4.68 -0.18 -11.71
N HIS A 87 -3.95 -1.05 -12.43
CA HIS A 87 -4.10 -2.49 -12.41
C HIS A 87 -2.71 -3.13 -12.41
N ALA A 88 -2.44 -3.99 -11.43
CA ALA A 88 -1.12 -4.52 -11.19
C ALA A 88 -1.12 -6.03 -10.93
N TYR A 89 0.00 -6.69 -11.28
CA TYR A 89 0.30 -8.08 -10.92
C TYR A 89 1.64 -8.16 -10.19
N PHE A 90 1.66 -8.90 -9.08
CA PHE A 90 2.86 -9.29 -8.36
C PHE A 90 3.38 -10.61 -8.92
N LEU A 91 4.54 -10.58 -9.57
CA LEU A 91 5.07 -11.70 -10.34
C LEU A 91 6.06 -12.57 -9.55
N ARG A 92 6.85 -11.92 -8.70
CA ARG A 92 7.90 -12.55 -7.88
C ARG A 92 8.12 -11.78 -6.58
N PRO A 93 8.57 -12.46 -5.51
CA PRO A 93 9.02 -11.76 -4.30
C PRO A 93 10.15 -10.77 -4.63
N GLY A 94 10.03 -9.53 -4.18
CA GLY A 94 11.12 -8.55 -4.25
C GLY A 94 12.15 -8.78 -3.15
N ASP A 95 13.43 -8.60 -3.47
CA ASP A 95 14.56 -8.64 -2.55
C ASP A 95 14.71 -7.26 -1.86
N PRO A 96 14.54 -7.16 -0.53
CA PRO A 96 14.65 -5.87 0.15
C PRO A 96 16.07 -5.31 0.21
N LEU A 97 17.09 -6.12 -0.12
CA LEU A 97 18.50 -5.71 -0.08
C LEU A 97 18.98 -5.10 -1.40
N VAL A 98 18.18 -5.20 -2.46
CA VAL A 98 18.54 -4.78 -3.82
C VAL A 98 17.60 -3.66 -4.28
N PRO A 99 18.11 -2.58 -4.88
CA PRO A 99 17.27 -1.55 -5.47
C PRO A 99 16.34 -2.13 -6.54
N ILE A 100 15.19 -1.48 -6.72
CA ILE A 100 14.20 -1.82 -7.72
C ILE A 100 14.31 -0.81 -8.87
N LEU A 101 14.48 -1.29 -10.10
CA LEU A 101 14.37 -0.45 -11.28
C LEU A 101 12.92 -0.45 -11.76
N TYR A 102 12.38 0.73 -12.05
CA TYR A 102 11.07 0.95 -12.62
C TYR A 102 11.23 1.47 -14.05
N GLU A 103 10.86 0.66 -15.02
CA GLU A 103 10.83 1.03 -16.44
C GLU A 103 9.41 1.43 -16.82
N VAL A 104 9.24 2.64 -17.34
CA VAL A 104 7.95 3.19 -17.75
C VAL A 104 7.82 3.18 -19.26
N ASP A 105 6.76 2.54 -19.76
CA ASP A 105 6.37 2.58 -21.15
C ASP A 105 5.20 3.56 -21.33
N ARG A 106 5.39 4.58 -22.21
CA ARG A 106 4.38 5.59 -22.56
C ARG A 106 3.43 5.03 -23.61
N ILE A 107 2.44 4.23 -23.17
CA ILE A 107 1.50 3.53 -24.06
C ILE A 107 0.67 4.52 -24.88
N ARG A 108 0.20 5.60 -24.26
CA ARG A 108 -0.68 6.57 -24.90
C ARG A 108 -0.60 7.93 -24.22
N ASP A 109 -0.51 8.98 -25.04
CA ASP A 109 -0.74 10.37 -24.67
C ASP A 109 -1.93 10.89 -25.52
N GLY A 110 -3.13 10.90 -24.91
CA GLY A 110 -4.37 11.36 -25.57
C GLY A 110 -4.84 12.69 -24.98
N LYS A 111 -5.87 13.29 -25.58
CA LYS A 111 -6.40 14.57 -25.11
C LYS A 111 -7.04 14.49 -23.72
N SER A 112 -7.81 13.43 -23.44
CA SER A 112 -8.51 13.24 -22.16
C SER A 112 -7.86 12.20 -21.30
N PHE A 113 -7.22 11.16 -21.89
CA PHE A 113 -6.63 10.03 -21.17
C PHE A 113 -5.18 9.80 -21.56
N THR A 114 -4.35 9.56 -20.56
CA THR A 114 -2.95 9.15 -20.70
C THR A 114 -2.73 7.81 -20.03
N THR A 115 -2.02 6.87 -20.70
CA THR A 115 -1.80 5.52 -20.16
C THR A 115 -0.31 5.23 -20.08
N ARG A 116 0.10 4.66 -18.94
CA ARG A 116 1.47 4.23 -18.67
C ARG A 116 1.49 2.76 -18.27
N ARG A 117 2.51 2.03 -18.71
CA ARG A 117 2.86 0.72 -18.17
C ARG A 117 4.16 0.85 -17.42
N VAL A 118 4.22 0.24 -16.23
CA VAL A 118 5.44 0.21 -15.41
C VAL A 118 5.81 -1.24 -15.15
N VAL A 119 7.09 -1.56 -15.34
CA VAL A 119 7.67 -2.86 -14.96
C VAL A 119 8.71 -2.62 -13.87
N ALA A 120 8.53 -3.25 -12.72
CA ALA A 120 9.54 -3.25 -11.65
C ALA A 120 10.48 -4.44 -11.84
N ILE A 121 11.78 -4.20 -11.80
CA ILE A 121 12.81 -5.19 -12.17
C ILE A 121 13.84 -5.30 -11.04
N GLN A 122 14.15 -6.54 -10.67
CA GLN A 122 15.32 -6.89 -9.84
C GLN A 122 16.01 -8.12 -10.41
N HIS A 123 17.33 -8.22 -10.28
CA HIS A 123 18.13 -9.34 -10.80
C HIS A 123 17.81 -9.69 -12.27
N GLY A 124 17.55 -8.67 -13.09
CA GLY A 124 17.21 -8.84 -14.51
C GLY A 124 15.83 -9.49 -14.77
N LYS A 125 14.95 -9.57 -13.75
CA LYS A 125 13.63 -10.19 -13.86
C LYS A 125 12.53 -9.23 -13.40
N ALA A 126 11.41 -9.20 -14.12
CA ALA A 126 10.24 -8.48 -13.66
C ALA A 126 9.70 -9.11 -12.35
N ILE A 127 9.59 -8.32 -11.31
CA ILE A 127 8.99 -8.71 -10.03
C ILE A 127 7.52 -8.23 -9.92
N PHE A 128 7.18 -7.18 -10.66
CA PHE A 128 5.87 -6.56 -10.67
C PHE A 128 5.62 -5.86 -12.01
N ASN A 129 4.37 -5.77 -12.45
CA ASN A 129 3.96 -4.88 -13.53
C ASN A 129 2.64 -4.18 -13.18
N MET A 130 2.46 -2.98 -13.74
CA MET A 130 1.28 -2.17 -13.53
C MET A 130 0.93 -1.41 -14.82
N GLN A 131 -0.36 -1.25 -15.10
CA GLN A 131 -0.86 -0.22 -15.98
C GLN A 131 -1.60 0.83 -15.17
N ALA A 132 -1.30 2.10 -15.45
CA ALA A 132 -1.94 3.24 -14.81
C ALA A 132 -2.55 4.15 -15.88
N SER A 133 -3.74 4.68 -15.61
CA SER A 133 -4.44 5.59 -16.49
C SER A 133 -4.75 6.90 -15.76
N PHE A 134 -4.47 8.00 -16.46
CA PHE A 134 -4.66 9.37 -15.97
C PHE A 134 -5.73 10.05 -16.83
N HIS A 135 -6.52 10.92 -16.19
CA HIS A 135 -7.64 11.61 -16.83
C HIS A 135 -7.65 13.09 -16.41
N HIS A 136 -8.02 13.96 -17.35
CA HIS A 136 -8.32 15.35 -17.06
C HIS A 136 -9.70 15.45 -16.41
N ASP A 137 -9.83 16.35 -15.43
CA ASP A 137 -11.11 16.58 -14.77
C ASP A 137 -12.15 17.11 -15.77
N GLU A 138 -13.28 16.45 -15.87
CA GLU A 138 -14.40 16.81 -16.74
C GLU A 138 -15.71 16.76 -15.94
N PRO A 139 -16.67 17.68 -16.20
CA PRO A 139 -17.99 17.59 -15.58
C PRO A 139 -18.75 16.36 -16.09
N GLY A 140 -19.44 15.65 -15.21
CA GLY A 140 -20.14 14.41 -15.56
C GLY A 140 -21.31 14.08 -14.63
N LEU A 141 -21.86 12.88 -14.79
CA LEU A 141 -22.88 12.34 -13.90
C LEU A 141 -22.24 11.89 -12.58
N GLU A 142 -22.96 12.11 -11.49
CA GLU A 142 -22.52 11.79 -10.14
C GLU A 142 -23.41 10.73 -9.50
N HIS A 143 -22.78 9.68 -8.97
CA HIS A 143 -23.41 8.65 -8.15
C HIS A 143 -22.37 7.99 -7.24
N GLN A 144 -22.77 7.61 -6.05
CA GLN A 144 -21.97 6.76 -5.15
C GLN A 144 -22.90 5.99 -4.21
N LEU A 145 -22.36 4.94 -3.59
CA LEU A 145 -23.00 4.29 -2.45
C LEU A 145 -22.76 5.09 -1.17
N ASP A 146 -23.68 5.01 -0.25
CA ASP A 146 -23.57 5.66 1.06
C ASP A 146 -22.44 5.01 1.90
N ILE A 147 -21.75 5.83 2.68
CA ILE A 147 -20.80 5.37 3.67
C ILE A 147 -21.51 4.54 4.76
N PRO A 148 -20.96 3.38 5.18
CA PRO A 148 -21.52 2.63 6.29
C PRO A 148 -21.46 3.43 7.60
N ILE A 149 -22.49 3.27 8.44
CA ILE A 149 -22.53 3.91 9.77
C ILE A 149 -21.51 3.21 10.69
N VAL A 150 -20.53 3.95 11.15
CA VAL A 150 -19.42 3.45 11.97
C VAL A 150 -19.02 4.46 13.07
N PRO A 151 -18.38 4.01 14.15
CA PRO A 151 -17.79 4.91 15.14
C PRO A 151 -16.76 5.86 14.53
N SER A 152 -16.70 7.10 15.05
CA SER A 152 -15.66 8.06 14.68
C SER A 152 -14.25 7.49 14.98
N PRO A 153 -13.25 7.74 14.12
CA PRO A 153 -11.89 7.27 14.37
C PRO A 153 -11.30 7.80 15.67
N LEU A 154 -11.74 8.99 16.12
CA LEU A 154 -11.26 9.59 17.36
C LEU A 154 -11.78 8.90 18.63
N THR A 155 -12.81 8.07 18.53
CA THR A 155 -13.35 7.28 19.65
C THR A 155 -12.71 5.89 19.74
N LEU A 156 -11.91 5.50 18.77
CA LEU A 156 -11.23 4.22 18.72
C LEU A 156 -9.79 4.36 19.26
N PRO A 157 -9.27 3.34 19.95
CA PRO A 157 -7.90 3.38 20.42
C PRO A 157 -6.92 3.36 19.24
N ASP A 158 -5.81 4.08 19.37
CA ASP A 158 -4.69 3.97 18.44
C ASP A 158 -4.06 2.56 18.51
N PHE A 159 -3.24 2.25 17.51
CA PHE A 159 -2.58 0.95 17.41
C PHE A 159 -1.79 0.60 18.67
N ARG A 160 -1.01 1.54 19.21
CA ARG A 160 -0.14 1.29 20.35
C ARG A 160 -0.93 0.97 21.61
N THR A 161 -1.94 1.79 21.91
CA THR A 161 -2.84 1.56 23.06
C THR A 161 -3.49 0.20 22.96
N ARG A 162 -3.98 -0.14 21.76
CA ARG A 162 -4.70 -1.40 21.53
C ARG A 162 -3.79 -2.63 21.60
N MET A 163 -2.55 -2.51 21.10
CA MET A 163 -1.60 -3.62 21.01
C MET A 163 -0.78 -3.83 22.30
N THR A 164 -0.89 -2.94 23.28
CA THR A 164 -0.17 -3.09 24.57
C THR A 164 -0.35 -4.48 25.22
N PRO A 165 -1.56 -5.08 25.27
CA PRO A 165 -1.72 -6.43 25.83
C PRO A 165 -1.01 -7.54 25.04
N TYR A 166 -0.70 -7.31 23.77
CA TYR A 166 -0.12 -8.28 22.83
C TYR A 166 1.36 -7.99 22.52
N LYS A 167 1.99 -7.07 23.26
CA LYS A 167 3.35 -6.60 23.00
C LYS A 167 4.36 -7.74 22.86
N ASP A 168 4.32 -8.72 23.77
CA ASP A 168 5.26 -9.84 23.76
C ASP A 168 5.01 -10.78 22.56
N GLN A 169 3.76 -10.92 22.12
CA GLN A 169 3.39 -11.75 20.97
C GLN A 169 3.82 -11.13 19.65
N ILE A 170 3.68 -9.81 19.49
CA ILE A 170 4.02 -9.09 18.26
C ILE A 170 5.48 -8.60 18.21
N GLY A 171 6.18 -8.67 19.34
CA GLY A 171 7.62 -8.40 19.46
C GLY A 171 8.02 -7.03 18.92
N ALA A 172 9.14 -6.99 18.20
CA ALA A 172 9.72 -5.75 17.67
C ALA A 172 8.75 -4.93 16.79
N TRP A 173 7.74 -5.57 16.21
CA TRP A 173 6.74 -4.87 15.40
C TRP A 173 5.87 -3.88 16.21
N TYR A 174 5.74 -4.09 17.53
CA TYR A 174 5.08 -3.15 18.44
C TYR A 174 5.75 -1.77 18.48
N ASP A 175 7.07 -1.74 18.39
CA ASP A 175 7.86 -0.52 18.52
C ASP A 175 8.21 0.14 17.20
N GLN A 176 7.83 -0.46 16.05
CA GLN A 176 8.09 0.15 14.74
C GLN A 176 7.27 1.43 14.56
N PRO A 177 7.90 2.53 14.05
CA PRO A 177 7.19 3.73 13.62
C PRO A 177 6.17 3.40 12.53
N ARG A 178 5.04 4.10 12.55
CA ARG A 178 3.95 3.86 11.61
C ARG A 178 3.65 5.09 10.81
N PRO A 179 3.98 5.09 9.50
CA PRO A 179 3.64 6.21 8.63
C PRO A 179 2.13 6.32 8.35
N ILE A 180 1.38 5.26 8.60
CA ILE A 180 -0.08 5.20 8.46
C ILE A 180 -0.70 4.86 9.82
N ASP A 181 -1.52 5.77 10.37
CA ASP A 181 -2.38 5.49 11.54
C ASP A 181 -3.56 4.63 11.08
N THR A 182 -3.75 3.49 11.73
CA THR A 182 -4.83 2.54 11.43
C THR A 182 -5.65 2.27 12.68
N ARG A 183 -6.98 2.42 12.58
CA ARG A 183 -7.91 2.14 13.68
C ARG A 183 -9.00 1.19 13.24
N TYR A 184 -8.91 -0.04 13.72
CA TYR A 184 -9.85 -1.10 13.38
C TYR A 184 -11.17 -0.92 14.11
N ILE A 185 -12.26 -1.04 13.38
CA ILE A 185 -13.62 -1.18 13.91
C ILE A 185 -13.86 -2.68 14.10
N GLY A 186 -14.11 -3.10 15.34
CA GLY A 186 -14.15 -4.52 15.67
C GLY A 186 -12.78 -5.07 16.05
N ARG A 187 -12.50 -6.34 15.75
CA ARG A 187 -11.28 -7.05 16.20
C ARG A 187 -10.13 -6.90 15.21
N MET A 188 -8.95 -6.60 15.73
CA MET A 188 -7.70 -6.71 14.97
C MET A 188 -7.31 -8.18 14.75
N PRO A 189 -6.45 -8.49 13.74
CA PRO A 189 -6.05 -9.87 13.47
C PRO A 189 -5.59 -10.66 14.69
N VAL A 190 -4.76 -10.08 15.56
CA VAL A 190 -4.24 -10.72 16.76
C VAL A 190 -5.30 -11.01 17.83
N GLU A 191 -6.44 -10.31 17.79
CA GLU A 191 -7.57 -10.45 18.73
C GLU A 191 -8.64 -11.44 18.26
N ARG A 192 -8.52 -11.95 17.03
CA ARG A 192 -9.55 -12.79 16.41
C ARG A 192 -9.52 -14.20 16.97
N VAL A 193 -10.71 -14.73 17.25
CA VAL A 193 -10.93 -16.11 17.69
C VAL A 193 -12.06 -16.68 16.84
N GLY A 194 -11.80 -17.78 16.13
CA GLY A 194 -12.78 -18.45 15.28
C GLY A 194 -13.18 -17.66 14.04
N SER A 195 -14.12 -18.22 13.27
CA SER A 195 -14.67 -17.60 12.07
C SER A 195 -15.33 -16.25 12.38
N GLN A 196 -15.17 -15.30 11.49
CA GLN A 196 -15.74 -13.95 11.55
C GLN A 196 -16.61 -13.71 10.30
N GLU A 197 -17.44 -12.68 10.36
CA GLU A 197 -18.15 -12.19 9.17
C GLU A 197 -17.16 -11.79 8.06
N PRO A 198 -17.52 -11.95 6.77
CA PRO A 198 -16.60 -11.75 5.64
C PRO A 198 -16.34 -10.26 5.33
N PHE A 199 -16.30 -9.42 6.33
CA PHE A 199 -16.02 -8.00 6.17
C PHE A 199 -15.24 -7.43 7.37
N GLN A 200 -14.43 -6.42 7.11
CA GLN A 200 -13.79 -5.60 8.14
C GLN A 200 -13.78 -4.14 7.75
N ARG A 201 -13.68 -3.26 8.74
CA ARG A 201 -13.62 -1.82 8.55
C ARG A 201 -12.44 -1.25 9.30
N VAL A 202 -11.67 -0.42 8.61
CA VAL A 202 -10.47 0.19 9.18
C VAL A 202 -10.46 1.67 8.81
N TRP A 203 -10.38 2.55 9.80
CA TRP A 203 -9.99 3.93 9.55
C TRP A 203 -8.49 3.98 9.35
N LEU A 204 -8.06 4.72 8.34
CA LEU A 204 -6.65 4.95 8.05
C LEU A 204 -6.40 6.41 7.67
N LYS A 205 -5.20 6.89 7.99
CA LYS A 205 -4.68 8.17 7.51
C LYS A 205 -3.16 8.18 7.57
N ALA A 206 -2.51 9.00 6.76
CA ALA A 206 -1.09 9.31 6.94
C ALA A 206 -0.87 9.94 8.33
N ALA A 207 0.16 9.47 9.05
CA ALA A 207 0.38 9.80 10.46
C ALA A 207 1.09 11.16 10.66
N GLY A 208 0.71 12.17 9.89
CA GLY A 208 1.24 13.53 9.91
C GLY A 208 0.56 14.40 8.88
N THR A 209 1.23 15.46 8.45
CA THR A 209 0.76 16.41 7.42
C THR A 209 1.52 16.18 6.12
N LEU A 210 0.81 16.14 5.01
CA LEU A 210 1.37 16.03 3.65
C LEU A 210 1.26 17.35 2.90
N PRO A 211 2.16 17.64 1.94
CA PRO A 211 2.00 18.72 0.98
C PRO A 211 0.68 18.61 0.21
N ASP A 212 0.22 19.69 -0.38
CA ASP A 212 -0.98 19.69 -1.24
C ASP A 212 -0.63 19.22 -2.66
N ASP A 213 -0.34 17.91 -2.77
CA ASP A 213 0.00 17.22 -4.01
C ASP A 213 -0.92 16.01 -4.21
N PRO A 214 -1.89 16.08 -5.14
CA PRO A 214 -2.83 14.98 -5.40
C PRO A 214 -2.14 13.66 -5.79
N VAL A 215 -1.01 13.73 -6.49
CA VAL A 215 -0.26 12.53 -6.88
C VAL A 215 0.33 11.86 -5.64
N LEU A 216 0.94 12.65 -4.74
CA LEU A 216 1.49 12.12 -3.50
C LEU A 216 0.40 11.47 -2.63
N HIS A 217 -0.77 12.10 -2.49
CA HIS A 217 -1.90 11.51 -1.76
C HIS A 217 -2.34 10.18 -2.37
N ALA A 218 -2.41 10.07 -3.70
CA ALA A 218 -2.75 8.83 -4.38
C ALA A 218 -1.69 7.74 -4.17
N CYS A 219 -0.39 8.08 -4.23
CA CYS A 219 0.71 7.14 -4.01
C CYS A 219 0.76 6.63 -2.55
N ILE A 220 0.56 7.52 -1.57
CA ILE A 220 0.45 7.14 -0.14
C ILE A 220 -0.75 6.21 0.09
N LEU A 221 -1.90 6.51 -0.53
CA LEU A 221 -3.08 5.64 -0.39
C LEU A 221 -2.88 4.30 -1.12
N THR A 222 -2.19 4.28 -2.25
CA THR A 222 -1.80 3.04 -2.94
C THR A 222 -0.92 2.16 -2.04
N TYR A 223 0.06 2.75 -1.36
CA TYR A 223 0.85 2.04 -0.35
C TYR A 223 -0.05 1.49 0.78
N ALA A 224 -0.94 2.31 1.33
CA ALA A 224 -1.77 1.96 2.49
C ALA A 224 -2.84 0.92 2.16
N SER A 225 -3.36 0.89 0.94
CA SER A 225 -4.45 0.00 0.52
C SER A 225 -4.09 -1.49 0.56
N ASP A 226 -2.79 -1.82 0.42
CA ASP A 226 -2.29 -3.20 0.49
C ASP A 226 -2.02 -3.69 1.94
N MET A 227 -2.19 -2.82 2.95
CA MET A 227 -1.85 -3.18 4.33
C MET A 227 -2.82 -4.16 4.98
N THR A 228 -4.10 -4.10 4.61
CA THR A 228 -5.16 -4.81 5.36
C THR A 228 -6.14 -5.59 4.49
N LEU A 229 -6.18 -5.35 3.18
CA LEU A 229 -7.24 -5.86 2.31
C LEU A 229 -7.23 -7.38 2.19
N LEU A 230 -6.07 -7.98 1.91
CA LEU A 230 -5.96 -9.43 1.74
C LEU A 230 -6.27 -10.20 3.03
N ASP A 231 -5.98 -9.63 4.19
CA ASP A 231 -6.30 -10.24 5.50
C ASP A 231 -7.81 -10.49 5.67
N THR A 232 -8.66 -9.71 4.99
CA THR A 232 -10.11 -9.87 5.00
C THR A 232 -10.54 -11.27 4.51
N THR A 233 -9.78 -11.88 3.60
CA THR A 233 -10.05 -13.22 3.05
C THR A 233 -9.91 -14.33 4.09
N MET A 234 -9.23 -14.07 5.21
CA MET A 234 -9.01 -15.04 6.29
C MET A 234 -10.15 -15.06 7.32
N LEU A 235 -11.00 -14.04 7.34
CA LEU A 235 -12.06 -13.84 8.34
C LEU A 235 -13.03 -15.04 8.42
N PRO A 236 -13.60 -15.58 7.30
CA PRO A 236 -14.52 -16.69 7.36
C PRO A 236 -13.88 -17.99 7.85
N HIS A 237 -12.55 -18.08 7.80
CA HIS A 237 -11.80 -19.29 8.16
C HIS A 237 -11.28 -19.28 9.61
N GLY A 238 -11.46 -18.17 10.34
CA GLY A 238 -10.93 -18.02 11.69
C GLY A 238 -9.41 -18.13 11.75
N MET A 239 -8.73 -17.72 10.70
CA MET A 239 -7.26 -17.78 10.57
C MET A 239 -6.69 -16.36 10.45
N THR A 240 -5.42 -16.21 10.76
CA THR A 240 -4.68 -14.97 10.62
C THR A 240 -3.28 -15.25 10.08
N PHE A 241 -2.61 -14.24 9.55
CA PHE A 241 -1.21 -14.38 9.11
C PHE A 241 -0.24 -14.63 10.29
N TRP A 242 -0.67 -14.37 11.53
CA TRP A 242 0.10 -14.66 12.74
C TRP A 242 0.11 -16.14 13.12
N ASP A 243 -0.82 -16.94 12.59
CA ASP A 243 -0.94 -18.37 12.95
C ASP A 243 0.23 -19.22 12.43
N GLY A 244 1.05 -18.71 11.53
CA GLY A 244 2.16 -19.43 10.90
C GLY A 244 1.73 -20.63 10.02
N ARG A 245 0.42 -20.87 9.91
CA ARG A 245 -0.18 -21.99 9.12
C ARG A 245 -0.63 -21.59 7.73
N VAL A 246 -0.45 -20.31 7.37
CA VAL A 246 -0.93 -19.80 6.10
C VAL A 246 0.19 -19.05 5.38
N GLN A 247 0.47 -19.48 4.16
CA GLN A 247 1.27 -18.73 3.22
C GLN A 247 0.37 -17.77 2.47
N MET A 248 0.58 -16.45 2.66
CA MET A 248 -0.15 -15.40 1.97
C MET A 248 0.78 -14.63 1.04
N ALA A 249 0.28 -14.28 -0.14
CA ALA A 249 0.96 -13.37 -1.07
C ALA A 249 -0.05 -12.71 -2.00
N SER A 250 0.06 -11.40 -2.21
CA SER A 250 -0.73 -10.69 -3.21
C SER A 250 -0.41 -11.22 -4.61
N LEU A 251 -1.43 -11.44 -5.44
CA LEU A 251 -1.30 -11.85 -6.84
C LEU A 251 -1.54 -10.66 -7.77
N ASP A 252 -2.55 -9.86 -7.48
CA ASP A 252 -2.87 -8.63 -8.19
C ASP A 252 -3.28 -7.52 -7.23
N HIS A 253 -3.47 -6.31 -7.75
CA HIS A 253 -4.03 -5.18 -7.04
C HIS A 253 -4.57 -4.17 -8.06
N ALA A 254 -5.84 -3.80 -7.93
CA ALA A 254 -6.47 -2.83 -8.81
C ALA A 254 -7.15 -1.73 -8.00
N MET A 255 -7.03 -0.49 -8.45
CA MET A 255 -7.62 0.68 -7.80
C MET A 255 -8.29 1.59 -8.83
N TRP A 256 -9.41 2.20 -8.43
CA TRP A 256 -10.09 3.25 -9.18
C TRP A 256 -10.26 4.47 -8.27
N PHE A 257 -9.70 5.59 -8.67
CA PHE A 257 -9.77 6.87 -7.95
C PHE A 257 -10.93 7.68 -8.53
N HIS A 258 -11.94 7.93 -7.71
CA HIS A 258 -13.20 8.52 -8.16
C HIS A 258 -13.27 10.02 -7.92
N ARG A 259 -12.70 10.51 -6.82
CA ARG A 259 -12.79 11.91 -6.37
C ARG A 259 -11.51 12.33 -5.66
N PRO A 260 -11.20 13.63 -5.66
CA PRO A 260 -10.08 14.15 -4.87
C PRO A 260 -10.22 13.84 -3.37
N PHE A 261 -9.10 13.56 -2.72
CA PHE A 261 -9.00 13.29 -1.30
C PHE A 261 -7.64 13.68 -0.75
N ARG A 262 -7.53 13.75 0.56
CA ARG A 262 -6.25 13.88 1.26
C ARG A 262 -5.98 12.60 2.06
N ALA A 263 -4.79 12.01 1.89
CA ALA A 263 -4.38 10.81 2.62
C ALA A 263 -4.03 11.10 4.10
N ASP A 264 -3.80 12.37 4.46
CA ASP A 264 -3.61 12.83 5.84
C ASP A 264 -4.92 13.24 6.53
N GLY A 265 -6.07 13.11 5.85
CA GLY A 265 -7.40 13.07 6.44
C GLY A 265 -7.82 11.63 6.79
N TRP A 266 -8.77 11.47 7.71
CA TRP A 266 -9.32 10.15 8.01
C TRP A 266 -10.10 9.59 6.81
N LEU A 267 -9.74 8.37 6.42
CA LEU A 267 -10.39 7.61 5.36
C LEU A 267 -10.91 6.29 5.93
N LEU A 268 -12.18 5.99 5.71
CA LEU A 268 -12.77 4.69 6.07
C LEU A 268 -12.54 3.69 4.94
N TYR A 269 -11.85 2.61 5.22
CA TYR A 269 -11.67 1.48 4.33
C TYR A 269 -12.65 0.36 4.71
N ASP A 270 -13.76 0.27 3.99
CA ASP A 270 -14.78 -0.78 4.11
C ASP A 270 -14.39 -1.94 3.20
N GLN A 271 -14.07 -3.10 3.77
CA GLN A 271 -13.46 -4.24 3.09
C GLN A 271 -14.35 -5.47 3.24
N HIS A 272 -14.50 -6.25 2.18
CA HIS A 272 -15.21 -7.53 2.23
C HIS A 272 -14.58 -8.56 1.30
N THR A 273 -14.78 -9.85 1.61
CA THR A 273 -14.34 -10.96 0.79
C THR A 273 -15.55 -11.79 0.30
N PRO A 274 -15.80 -11.82 -1.01
CA PRO A 274 -16.90 -12.62 -1.56
C PRO A 274 -16.54 -14.10 -1.73
N SER A 275 -15.23 -14.44 -1.83
CA SER A 275 -14.81 -15.79 -2.16
C SER A 275 -13.40 -16.11 -1.72
N THR A 276 -13.23 -17.33 -1.21
CA THR A 276 -11.93 -18.00 -1.07
C THR A 276 -12.05 -19.37 -1.71
N SER A 277 -11.24 -19.67 -2.72
CA SER A 277 -11.29 -20.96 -3.43
C SER A 277 -9.95 -21.27 -4.08
N ASN A 278 -9.65 -22.56 -4.21
CA ASN A 278 -8.46 -23.04 -4.91
C ASN A 278 -7.17 -22.34 -4.45
N SER A 279 -6.98 -22.22 -3.14
CA SER A 279 -5.87 -21.51 -2.46
C SER A 279 -5.73 -20.03 -2.84
N ARG A 280 -6.80 -19.36 -3.26
CA ARG A 280 -6.86 -17.92 -3.50
C ARG A 280 -8.01 -17.30 -2.74
N GLY A 281 -7.85 -16.04 -2.38
CA GLY A 281 -8.89 -15.22 -1.78
C GLY A 281 -9.03 -13.91 -2.56
N LEU A 282 -10.27 -13.51 -2.82
CA LEU A 282 -10.60 -12.24 -3.47
C LEU A 282 -11.18 -11.29 -2.44
N ALA A 283 -10.70 -10.07 -2.42
CA ALA A 283 -11.19 -9.03 -1.53
C ALA A 283 -11.49 -7.74 -2.30
N TYR A 284 -12.54 -7.05 -1.86
CA TYR A 284 -12.98 -5.75 -2.34
C TYR A 284 -12.87 -4.73 -1.22
N GLY A 285 -12.61 -3.49 -1.59
CA GLY A 285 -12.60 -2.39 -0.66
C GLY A 285 -13.15 -1.10 -1.25
N SER A 286 -13.91 -0.37 -0.44
CA SER A 286 -14.41 0.96 -0.74
C SER A 286 -13.81 1.94 0.27
N ILE A 287 -13.18 3.01 -0.21
CA ILE A 287 -12.54 4.00 0.65
C ILE A 287 -13.35 5.30 0.61
N TYR A 288 -13.77 5.75 1.78
CA TYR A 288 -14.59 6.96 1.95
C TYR A 288 -13.84 8.00 2.78
N THR A 289 -14.02 9.26 2.46
CA THR A 289 -13.66 10.35 3.38
C THR A 289 -14.57 10.36 4.61
N GLN A 290 -14.18 11.03 5.67
CA GLN A 290 -14.95 11.08 6.91
C GLN A 290 -16.32 11.78 6.72
N ASP A 291 -16.44 12.66 5.74
CA ASP A 291 -17.68 13.32 5.32
C ASP A 291 -18.56 12.47 4.37
N GLY A 292 -18.15 11.23 4.07
CA GLY A 292 -18.95 10.23 3.37
C GLY A 292 -18.77 10.18 1.85
N ARG A 293 -17.78 10.86 1.26
CA ARG A 293 -17.50 10.75 -0.18
C ARG A 293 -16.72 9.48 -0.50
N LEU A 294 -17.21 8.67 -1.42
CA LEU A 294 -16.47 7.53 -1.99
C LEU A 294 -15.33 8.07 -2.88
N VAL A 295 -14.10 7.85 -2.47
CA VAL A 295 -12.92 8.40 -3.14
C VAL A 295 -12.13 7.35 -3.91
N VAL A 296 -12.07 6.10 -3.43
CA VAL A 296 -11.34 5.01 -4.10
C VAL A 296 -12.08 3.69 -3.95
N SER A 297 -12.08 2.87 -5.00
CA SER A 297 -12.41 1.44 -4.95
C SER A 297 -11.16 0.61 -5.16
N VAL A 298 -11.06 -0.52 -4.47
CA VAL A 298 -9.90 -1.42 -4.51
C VAL A 298 -10.37 -2.86 -4.69
N VAL A 299 -9.63 -3.63 -5.48
CA VAL A 299 -9.83 -5.08 -5.62
C VAL A 299 -8.47 -5.78 -5.57
N GLN A 300 -8.39 -6.90 -4.86
CA GLN A 300 -7.17 -7.68 -4.74
C GLN A 300 -7.47 -9.17 -4.67
N GLU A 301 -6.82 -9.97 -5.52
CA GLU A 301 -6.71 -11.42 -5.31
C GLU A 301 -5.34 -11.75 -4.68
N GLY A 302 -5.32 -12.70 -3.77
CA GLY A 302 -4.08 -13.21 -3.18
C GLY A 302 -4.05 -14.71 -3.03
N LEU A 303 -2.83 -15.25 -3.00
CA LEU A 303 -2.59 -16.64 -2.60
C LEU A 303 -2.90 -16.78 -1.12
N ILE A 304 -3.71 -17.79 -0.77
CA ILE A 304 -4.04 -18.20 0.59
C ILE A 304 -3.82 -19.69 0.68
N ARG A 305 -2.61 -20.12 0.97
CA ARG A 305 -2.26 -21.53 1.04
C ARG A 305 -2.10 -21.97 2.50
N VAL A 306 -2.92 -22.90 2.94
CA VAL A 306 -2.75 -23.54 4.24
C VAL A 306 -1.56 -24.48 4.15
N THR A 307 -0.59 -24.34 5.04
CA THR A 307 0.54 -25.23 5.20
C THR A 307 0.22 -26.23 6.32
N ALA A 308 0.56 -27.49 6.08
CA ALA A 308 0.34 -28.57 7.05
C ALA A 308 1.22 -28.43 8.30
#